data_f1f4b6ede1b192b0c02ec29fa87459fb
#
_entry.id   f1f4b6ede1b192b0c02ec29fa87459fb
#
_cell.length_a   1.000
_cell.length_b   1.000
_cell.length_c   1.000
_cell.angle_alpha   90.00
_cell.angle_beta   90.00
_cell.angle_gamma   90.00
#
_symmetry.space_group_name_H-M   'P 1'
#
loop_
_entity.id
_entity.type
_entity.pdbx_description
1 polymer ?
#
loop_
_entity_poly.entity_id
_entity_poly.type
_entity_poly.pdbx_seq_one_letter_code
_entity_poly.pdbx_strand_id
1 'polypeptide(L)'
;MKKLVILLQLFAVMFVSACSNGEHVVDLKSPIEVVSDGTGPKVCIADVTDNRLFVGNENQPNLPSGEILSPDYKSRAYARLKNSFGSQTGAMLLPRDKTVTMVVREVLERALSDDGYTVVHDSAAEDTDTIIMAVSIKQFWTWAGLQKINDNINSDIELDVYTQNQGNQKHFNLKNRQTRKVLTDTRTLYKTTTEQSMANIYNLALEKFRNLQ
;
A
#
# COMPACT_ATOMS: atom_id res chain seq x y z
N MET A 1 -9.06 53.06 21.47
CA MET A 1 -9.89 51.87 21.35
C MET A 1 -9.85 51.22 19.95
N LYS A 2 -10.03 51.97 18.84
CA LYS A 2 -9.99 51.38 17.48
C LYS A 2 -8.67 50.65 17.11
N LYS A 3 -7.50 51.17 17.55
CA LYS A 3 -6.20 50.55 17.28
C LYS A 3 -5.98 49.21 18.06
N LEU A 4 -6.57 49.08 19.27
CA LEU A 4 -6.50 47.87 20.06
C LEU A 4 -7.35 46.72 19.46
N VAL A 5 -8.51 47.07 18.88
CA VAL A 5 -9.40 46.11 18.23
C VAL A 5 -8.77 45.54 16.94
N ILE A 6 -8.05 46.37 16.18
CA ILE A 6 -7.34 45.95 14.96
C ILE A 6 -6.18 45.01 15.30
N LEU A 7 -5.44 45.27 16.38
CA LEU A 7 -4.35 44.40 16.85
C LEU A 7 -4.87 43.03 17.32
N LEU A 8 -6.03 42.99 17.97
CA LEU A 8 -6.66 41.77 18.45
C LEU A 8 -7.19 40.93 17.27
N GLN A 9 -7.69 41.56 16.20
CA GLN A 9 -8.14 40.88 14.99
C GLN A 9 -6.96 40.31 14.18
N LEU A 10 -5.81 41.01 14.11
CA LEU A 10 -4.61 40.49 13.48
C LEU A 10 -4.04 39.26 14.23
N PHE A 11 -4.15 39.24 15.55
CA PHE A 11 -3.69 38.09 16.36
C PHE A 11 -4.60 36.87 16.22
N ALA A 12 -5.92 37.08 16.03
CA ALA A 12 -6.88 36.00 15.82
C ALA A 12 -6.68 35.28 14.45
N VAL A 13 -6.22 35.99 13.42
CA VAL A 13 -5.96 35.42 12.09
C VAL A 13 -4.71 34.55 12.07
N MET A 14 -3.74 34.75 12.97
CA MET A 14 -2.52 33.94 13.05
C MET A 14 -2.73 32.54 13.69
N PHE A 15 -3.83 32.32 14.39
CA PHE A 15 -4.08 31.03 15.04
C PHE A 15 -4.84 29.99 14.18
N VAL A 16 -5.28 30.35 12.99
CA VAL A 16 -6.03 29.41 12.11
C VAL A 16 -5.11 28.59 11.19
N SER A 17 -3.80 28.84 11.19
CA SER A 17 -2.84 28.17 10.29
C SER A 17 -2.16 26.93 10.87
N ALA A 18 -2.59 26.41 12.00
CA ALA A 18 -1.88 25.34 12.65
C ALA A 18 -2.79 24.12 12.87
N CYS A 19 -2.98 23.35 11.86
CA CYS A 19 -3.20 21.88 11.88
C CYS A 19 -3.63 21.39 10.49
N SER A 20 -2.87 21.67 9.45
CA SER A 20 -2.92 20.80 8.30
C SER A 20 -2.08 19.58 8.67
N ASN A 21 -2.72 18.51 9.09
CA ASN A 21 -2.12 17.19 9.04
C ASN A 21 -1.67 17.00 7.59
N GLY A 22 -0.36 17.16 7.32
CA GLY A 22 0.15 17.25 5.96
C GLY A 22 -0.05 15.93 5.22
N GLU A 23 -0.91 15.93 4.20
CA GLU A 23 -0.95 14.84 3.24
C GLU A 23 0.29 14.95 2.35
N HIS A 24 1.06 13.87 2.26
CA HIS A 24 2.21 13.77 1.38
C HIS A 24 1.89 12.80 0.25
N VAL A 25 1.73 13.34 -0.95
CA VAL A 25 1.52 12.52 -2.14
C VAL A 25 2.86 11.99 -2.63
N VAL A 26 3.01 10.68 -2.65
CA VAL A 26 4.26 10.01 -3.02
C VAL A 26 3.96 8.81 -3.90
N ASP A 27 4.52 8.82 -5.10
CA ASP A 27 4.44 7.68 -6.00
C ASP A 27 5.39 6.56 -5.55
N LEU A 28 4.83 5.36 -5.41
CA LEU A 28 5.60 4.14 -5.15
C LEU A 28 6.07 3.58 -6.49
N LYS A 29 7.36 3.38 -6.61
CA LYS A 29 7.94 2.74 -7.79
C LYS A 29 7.87 1.23 -7.65
N SER A 30 7.43 0.56 -8.71
CA SER A 30 7.65 -0.87 -8.82
C SER A 30 9.17 -1.11 -8.86
N PRO A 31 9.69 -2.04 -8.04
CA PRO A 31 11.14 -2.25 -7.92
C PRO A 31 11.78 -2.90 -9.17
N ILE A 32 11.01 -3.18 -10.21
CA ILE A 32 11.46 -4.05 -11.31
C ILE A 32 11.06 -3.48 -12.67
N GLU A 33 12.05 -3.28 -13.55
CA GLU A 33 11.90 -2.68 -14.88
C GLU A 33 11.93 -3.71 -16.04
N VAL A 34 11.92 -5.03 -15.82
CA VAL A 34 12.06 -5.98 -16.91
C VAL A 34 10.72 -6.24 -17.59
N VAL A 35 10.66 -6.21 -18.90
CA VAL A 35 9.48 -6.56 -19.71
C VAL A 35 9.68 -7.98 -20.22
N SER A 36 8.92 -8.92 -19.70
CA SER A 36 8.76 -10.25 -20.31
C SER A 36 7.41 -10.28 -21.02
N ASP A 37 7.41 -10.51 -22.32
CA ASP A 37 6.21 -10.88 -23.04
C ASP A 37 5.99 -12.37 -22.78
N GLY A 38 5.20 -12.69 -21.75
CA GLY A 38 4.86 -14.07 -21.42
C GLY A 38 4.25 -14.78 -22.63
N THR A 39 4.81 -15.93 -22.96
CA THR A 39 4.30 -16.82 -24.05
C THR A 39 3.64 -18.08 -23.50
N GLY A 40 3.56 -18.17 -22.17
CA GLY A 40 2.99 -19.32 -21.45
C GLY A 40 1.48 -19.25 -21.24
N PRO A 41 0.97 -20.01 -20.27
CA PRO A 41 -0.46 -20.08 -19.99
C PRO A 41 -1.06 -18.71 -19.67
N LYS A 42 -2.32 -18.53 -20.06
CA LYS A 42 -3.03 -17.27 -19.82
C LYS A 42 -3.46 -17.16 -18.36
N VAL A 43 -3.27 -15.97 -17.77
CA VAL A 43 -3.76 -15.63 -16.43
C VAL A 43 -4.49 -14.29 -16.50
N CYS A 44 -5.67 -14.23 -15.90
CA CYS A 44 -6.45 -13.00 -15.71
C CYS A 44 -6.55 -12.70 -14.22
N ILE A 45 -6.06 -11.55 -13.76
CA ILE A 45 -6.38 -11.03 -12.44
C ILE A 45 -7.74 -10.34 -12.53
N ALA A 46 -8.80 -11.12 -12.29
CA ALA A 46 -10.18 -10.65 -12.41
C ALA A 46 -10.52 -9.57 -11.40
N ASP A 47 -10.08 -9.73 -10.14
CA ASP A 47 -10.38 -8.78 -9.07
C ASP A 47 -9.20 -8.58 -8.11
N VAL A 48 -9.06 -7.33 -7.64
CA VAL A 48 -8.18 -6.96 -6.52
C VAL A 48 -8.98 -6.09 -5.56
N THR A 49 -9.42 -6.69 -4.46
CA THR A 49 -10.26 -6.03 -3.45
C THR A 49 -9.43 -5.50 -2.28
N ASP A 50 -9.66 -4.25 -1.88
CA ASP A 50 -9.05 -3.64 -0.70
C ASP A 50 -9.89 -3.97 0.57
N ASN A 51 -9.49 -5.01 1.28
CA ASN A 51 -10.10 -5.48 2.52
C ASN A 51 -9.27 -5.09 3.76
N ARG A 52 -8.45 -4.04 3.66
CA ARG A 52 -7.68 -3.55 4.79
C ARG A 52 -8.60 -3.01 5.89
N LEU A 53 -8.31 -3.40 7.13
CA LEU A 53 -9.01 -2.87 8.28
C LEU A 53 -8.38 -1.56 8.74
N PHE A 54 -9.15 -0.47 8.62
CA PHE A 54 -8.75 0.86 9.07
C PHE A 54 -9.15 1.07 10.54
N VAL A 55 -8.53 0.31 11.44
CA VAL A 55 -8.77 0.38 12.89
C VAL A 55 -7.51 0.85 13.60
N GLY A 56 -7.68 1.70 14.62
CA GLY A 56 -6.59 2.12 15.48
C GLY A 56 -6.13 0.97 16.37
N ASN A 57 -4.86 0.61 16.25
CA ASN A 57 -4.20 -0.40 17.06
C ASN A 57 -2.77 0.07 17.34
N GLU A 58 -2.29 -0.07 18.59
CA GLU A 58 -0.95 0.37 18.99
C GLU A 58 0.16 -0.38 18.23
N ASN A 59 -0.07 -1.62 17.87
CA ASN A 59 0.90 -2.49 17.16
C ASN A 59 0.79 -2.38 15.63
N GLN A 60 -0.34 -1.89 15.12
CA GLN A 60 -0.60 -1.66 13.70
C GLN A 60 -1.41 -0.37 13.55
N PRO A 61 -0.80 0.78 13.76
CA PRO A 61 -1.53 2.05 13.79
C PRO A 61 -1.93 2.49 12.38
N ASN A 62 -2.87 1.78 11.80
CA ASN A 62 -3.41 2.14 10.49
C ASN A 62 -4.13 3.49 10.58
N LEU A 63 -4.87 3.72 11.68
CA LEU A 63 -5.60 4.97 11.90
C LEU A 63 -5.87 5.20 13.40
N PRO A 64 -6.00 6.47 13.85
CA PRO A 64 -6.56 6.75 15.15
C PRO A 64 -8.03 6.33 15.20
N SER A 65 -8.45 5.83 16.34
CA SER A 65 -9.86 5.58 16.62
C SER A 65 -10.65 6.90 16.48
N GLY A 66 -11.75 6.87 15.74
CA GLY A 66 -12.64 8.02 15.57
C GLY A 66 -12.45 8.87 14.30
N GLU A 67 -11.44 8.62 13.47
CA GLU A 67 -11.36 9.29 12.17
C GLU A 67 -12.33 8.68 11.16
N ILE A 68 -13.21 9.52 10.61
CA ILE A 68 -14.02 9.19 9.44
C ILE A 68 -13.19 9.48 8.21
N LEU A 69 -12.82 8.45 7.48
CA LEU A 69 -12.00 8.59 6.27
C LEU A 69 -12.86 8.45 5.03
N SER A 70 -12.62 9.34 4.07
CA SER A 70 -13.24 9.25 2.75
C SER A 70 -12.78 7.98 2.01
N PRO A 71 -13.62 7.41 1.12
CA PRO A 71 -13.21 6.30 0.27
C PRO A 71 -11.94 6.60 -0.55
N ASP A 72 -11.81 7.83 -1.09
CA ASP A 72 -10.62 8.28 -1.81
C ASP A 72 -9.36 8.19 -0.94
N TYR A 73 -9.43 8.71 0.29
CA TYR A 73 -8.30 8.59 1.21
C TYR A 73 -7.94 7.13 1.49
N LYS A 74 -8.92 6.29 1.81
CA LYS A 74 -8.69 4.87 2.12
C LYS A 74 -8.01 4.14 0.95
N SER A 75 -8.47 4.37 -0.27
CA SER A 75 -7.93 3.69 -1.45
C SER A 75 -6.46 4.04 -1.74
N ARG A 76 -6.01 5.24 -1.33
CA ARG A 76 -4.67 5.76 -1.63
C ARG A 76 -3.70 5.75 -0.44
N ALA A 77 -4.21 5.74 0.80
CA ALA A 77 -3.37 5.81 1.99
C ALA A 77 -2.58 4.51 2.20
N TYR A 78 -1.26 4.63 2.42
CA TYR A 78 -0.41 3.49 2.74
C TYR A 78 0.49 3.70 3.97
N ALA A 79 0.53 4.91 4.54
CA ALA A 79 1.26 5.18 5.77
C ALA A 79 0.69 6.34 6.57
N ARG A 80 0.90 6.32 7.88
CA ARG A 80 0.69 7.43 8.80
C ARG A 80 2.02 7.90 9.36
N LEU A 81 2.24 9.20 9.27
CA LEU A 81 3.42 9.84 9.83
C LEU A 81 3.19 10.17 11.29
N LYS A 82 4.19 9.91 12.12
CA LYS A 82 4.22 10.32 13.54
C LYS A 82 5.51 11.07 13.81
N ASN A 83 5.44 12.04 14.73
CA ASN A 83 6.64 12.67 15.27
C ASN A 83 7.26 11.81 16.39
N SER A 84 8.39 12.25 16.92
CA SER A 84 9.11 11.60 18.03
C SER A 84 8.31 11.47 19.33
N PHE A 85 7.23 12.24 19.48
CA PHE A 85 6.30 12.17 20.61
C PHE A 85 5.11 11.21 20.36
N GLY A 86 5.07 10.56 19.20
CA GLY A 86 3.98 9.67 18.81
C GLY A 86 2.73 10.38 18.28
N SER A 87 2.73 11.72 18.22
CA SER A 87 1.63 12.49 17.65
C SER A 87 1.61 12.35 16.14
N GLN A 88 0.43 12.24 15.57
CA GLN A 88 0.26 12.18 14.12
C GLN A 88 0.58 13.53 13.49
N THR A 89 1.37 13.49 12.41
CA THR A 89 1.81 14.68 11.68
C THR A 89 1.39 14.68 10.22
N GLY A 90 0.80 13.56 9.75
CA GLY A 90 0.35 13.47 8.37
C GLY A 90 0.11 12.05 7.91
N ALA A 91 -0.10 11.90 6.61
CA ALA A 91 -0.26 10.62 5.94
C ALA A 91 0.54 10.59 4.63
N MET A 92 0.91 9.40 4.18
CA MET A 92 1.45 9.18 2.85
C MET A 92 0.37 8.57 1.97
N LEU A 93 0.08 9.24 0.88
CA LEU A 93 -0.94 8.88 -0.09
C LEU A 93 -0.30 8.62 -1.45
N LEU A 94 -0.83 7.67 -2.19
CA LEU A 94 -0.55 7.53 -3.62
C LEU A 94 -1.08 8.75 -4.40
N PRO A 95 -0.58 9.03 -5.60
CA PRO A 95 -1.17 10.00 -6.53
C PRO A 95 -2.66 9.78 -6.74
N ARG A 96 -3.40 10.80 -7.16
CA ARG A 96 -4.87 10.72 -7.30
C ARG A 96 -5.36 9.71 -8.33
N ASP A 97 -4.54 9.42 -9.31
CA ASP A 97 -4.77 8.45 -10.38
C ASP A 97 -4.33 7.01 -10.02
N LYS A 98 -3.80 6.80 -8.79
CA LYS A 98 -3.35 5.51 -8.30
C LYS A 98 -4.03 5.10 -7.01
N THR A 99 -4.34 3.81 -6.90
CA THR A 99 -4.86 3.18 -5.68
C THR A 99 -3.93 2.05 -5.23
N VAL A 100 -4.07 1.63 -3.97
CA VAL A 100 -3.32 0.47 -3.46
C VAL A 100 -3.67 -0.81 -4.22
N THR A 101 -4.92 -0.96 -4.68
CA THR A 101 -5.33 -2.08 -5.52
C THR A 101 -4.60 -2.09 -6.86
N MET A 102 -4.42 -0.93 -7.49
CA MET A 102 -3.65 -0.81 -8.74
C MET A 102 -2.18 -1.17 -8.52
N VAL A 103 -1.57 -0.65 -7.46
CA VAL A 103 -0.16 -0.97 -7.13
C VAL A 103 0.04 -2.46 -6.88
N VAL A 104 -0.88 -3.11 -6.14
CA VAL A 104 -0.82 -4.56 -5.89
C VAL A 104 -1.00 -5.34 -7.19
N ARG A 105 -1.96 -4.94 -8.04
CA ARG A 105 -2.17 -5.54 -9.36
C ARG A 105 -0.90 -5.47 -10.21
N GLU A 106 -0.28 -4.29 -10.33
CA GLU A 106 0.97 -4.11 -11.08
C GLU A 106 2.09 -5.04 -10.62
N VAL A 107 2.27 -5.20 -9.29
CA VAL A 107 3.29 -6.10 -8.72
C VAL A 107 3.02 -7.56 -9.09
N LEU A 108 1.77 -8.01 -9.02
CA LEU A 108 1.41 -9.40 -9.30
C LEU A 108 1.41 -9.71 -10.80
N GLU A 109 0.89 -8.81 -11.64
CA GLU A 109 0.96 -8.93 -13.12
C GLU A 109 2.41 -9.03 -13.57
N ARG A 110 3.28 -8.23 -12.93
CA ARG A 110 4.71 -8.31 -13.22
C ARG A 110 5.30 -9.66 -12.83
N ALA A 111 5.00 -10.17 -11.62
CA ALA A 111 5.49 -11.47 -11.18
C ALA A 111 4.99 -12.61 -12.11
N LEU A 112 3.75 -12.54 -12.56
CA LEU A 112 3.18 -13.50 -13.51
C LEU A 112 3.93 -13.46 -14.85
N SER A 113 4.13 -12.27 -15.42
CA SER A 113 4.85 -12.11 -16.69
C SER A 113 6.29 -12.61 -16.59
N ASP A 114 7.01 -12.29 -15.51
CA ASP A 114 8.39 -12.71 -15.32
C ASP A 114 8.52 -14.21 -15.01
N ASP A 115 7.46 -14.85 -14.52
CA ASP A 115 7.37 -16.32 -14.38
C ASP A 115 6.88 -17.02 -15.67
N GLY A 116 6.69 -16.25 -16.77
CA GLY A 116 6.40 -16.75 -18.11
C GLY A 116 4.92 -16.82 -18.47
N TYR A 117 3.99 -16.39 -17.61
CA TYR A 117 2.56 -16.35 -17.91
C TYR A 117 2.22 -15.21 -18.88
N THR A 118 1.22 -15.43 -19.72
CA THR A 118 0.59 -14.38 -20.54
C THR A 118 -0.51 -13.71 -19.71
N VAL A 119 -0.26 -12.50 -19.22
CA VAL A 119 -1.28 -11.73 -18.48
C VAL A 119 -2.30 -11.19 -19.48
N VAL A 120 -3.58 -11.51 -19.24
CA VAL A 120 -4.69 -11.06 -20.08
C VAL A 120 -5.71 -10.27 -19.24
N HIS A 121 -6.42 -9.35 -19.90
CA HIS A 121 -7.41 -8.48 -19.25
C HIS A 121 -8.82 -8.74 -19.80
N ASP A 122 -9.82 -8.59 -18.97
CA ASP A 122 -11.27 -8.58 -19.24
C ASP A 122 -11.85 -9.68 -20.15
N SER A 123 -11.87 -9.49 -21.46
CA SER A 123 -12.58 -10.36 -22.40
C SER A 123 -11.98 -11.77 -22.57
N ALA A 124 -10.76 -11.98 -22.12
CA ALA A 124 -10.12 -13.30 -22.21
C ALA A 124 -10.42 -14.20 -20.99
N ALA A 125 -11.14 -13.71 -20.00
CA ALA A 125 -11.58 -14.50 -18.84
C ALA A 125 -12.66 -15.56 -19.23
N GLU A 126 -13.28 -15.43 -20.39
CA GLU A 126 -14.24 -16.41 -20.93
C GLU A 126 -13.58 -17.64 -21.58
N ASP A 127 -12.27 -17.59 -21.81
CA ASP A 127 -11.50 -18.73 -22.35
C ASP A 127 -11.29 -19.77 -21.23
N THR A 128 -11.76 -21.00 -21.47
CA THR A 128 -11.70 -22.11 -20.52
C THR A 128 -10.29 -22.47 -20.05
N ASP A 129 -9.27 -22.09 -20.83
CA ASP A 129 -7.87 -22.36 -20.53
C ASP A 129 -7.19 -21.22 -19.77
N THR A 130 -7.91 -20.15 -19.45
CA THR A 130 -7.39 -19.02 -18.69
C THR A 130 -7.48 -19.29 -17.19
N ILE A 131 -6.39 -19.13 -16.47
CA ILE A 131 -6.35 -19.16 -15.01
C ILE A 131 -6.96 -17.85 -14.50
N ILE A 132 -8.02 -17.93 -13.72
CA ILE A 132 -8.67 -16.78 -13.10
C ILE A 132 -8.08 -16.56 -11.72
N MET A 133 -7.64 -15.35 -11.43
CA MET A 133 -7.07 -14.96 -10.15
C MET A 133 -7.89 -13.84 -9.48
N ALA A 134 -8.21 -14.00 -8.20
CA ALA A 134 -8.78 -12.97 -7.34
C ALA A 134 -7.86 -12.70 -6.16
N VAL A 135 -7.70 -11.44 -5.78
CA VAL A 135 -6.76 -11.01 -4.73
C VAL A 135 -7.49 -10.18 -3.68
N SER A 136 -7.29 -10.51 -2.42
CA SER A 136 -7.80 -9.74 -1.28
C SER A 136 -6.62 -9.14 -0.51
N ILE A 137 -6.53 -7.81 -0.48
CA ILE A 137 -5.52 -7.09 0.29
C ILE A 137 -5.96 -7.06 1.75
N LYS A 138 -5.26 -7.77 2.62
CA LYS A 138 -5.52 -7.77 4.07
C LYS A 138 -4.73 -6.69 4.78
N GLN A 139 -3.51 -6.42 4.32
CA GLN A 139 -2.61 -5.42 4.87
C GLN A 139 -1.78 -4.78 3.77
N PHE A 140 -1.61 -3.47 3.85
CA PHE A 140 -0.70 -2.68 3.04
C PHE A 140 -0.41 -1.37 3.78
N TRP A 141 0.50 -1.45 4.78
CA TRP A 141 0.77 -0.34 5.68
C TRP A 141 2.24 -0.20 6.03
N THR A 142 2.64 1.07 6.19
CA THR A 142 3.95 1.44 6.71
C THR A 142 3.78 2.41 7.88
N TRP A 143 4.44 2.15 9.00
CA TRP A 143 4.30 2.93 10.23
C TRP A 143 5.59 3.02 11.04
N ALA A 144 5.72 4.06 11.87
CA ALA A 144 6.80 4.18 12.84
C ALA A 144 6.49 3.30 14.06
N GLY A 145 7.42 2.42 14.43
CA GLY A 145 7.40 1.71 15.70
C GLY A 145 7.90 2.64 16.80
N LEU A 146 7.06 2.90 17.80
CA LEU A 146 7.42 3.73 18.96
C LEU A 146 8.16 2.87 19.97
N GLN A 147 9.48 2.76 19.86
CA GLN A 147 10.32 2.25 20.94
C GLN A 147 11.24 3.39 21.40
N LYS A 148 11.28 3.62 22.71
CA LYS A 148 11.97 4.76 23.36
C LYS A 148 13.46 4.92 23.03
N ILE A 149 14.10 3.98 22.34
CA ILE A 149 15.54 3.96 22.07
C ILE A 149 15.88 3.64 20.59
N ASN A 150 14.96 3.05 19.81
CA ASN A 150 15.18 2.72 18.42
C ASN A 150 13.92 3.00 17.62
N ASP A 151 13.87 4.13 16.96
CA ASP A 151 12.80 4.41 16.01
C ASP A 151 12.99 3.51 14.78
N ASN A 152 12.02 2.66 14.54
CA ASN A 152 11.99 1.80 13.37
C ASN A 152 10.82 2.21 12.47
N ILE A 153 11.00 2.10 11.16
CA ILE A 153 9.91 2.09 10.21
C ILE A 153 9.60 0.64 9.84
N ASN A 154 8.36 0.27 10.02
CA ASN A 154 7.84 -1.05 9.68
C ASN A 154 6.91 -0.94 8.49
N SER A 155 6.95 -1.93 7.61
CA SER A 155 5.98 -2.12 6.52
C SER A 155 5.47 -3.55 6.55
N ASP A 156 4.16 -3.71 6.41
CA ASP A 156 3.49 -5.01 6.38
C ASP A 156 2.56 -5.06 5.17
N ILE A 157 2.78 -6.06 4.31
CA ILE A 157 1.90 -6.34 3.16
C ILE A 157 1.45 -7.79 3.30
N GLU A 158 0.13 -7.99 3.25
CA GLU A 158 -0.49 -9.30 3.30
C GLU A 158 -1.63 -9.39 2.29
N LEU A 159 -1.52 -10.38 1.39
CA LEU A 159 -2.44 -10.64 0.30
C LEU A 159 -2.93 -12.09 0.38
N ASP A 160 -4.25 -12.29 0.33
CA ASP A 160 -4.83 -13.61 0.03
C ASP A 160 -5.07 -13.71 -1.47
N VAL A 161 -4.53 -14.73 -2.09
CA VAL A 161 -4.64 -14.98 -3.52
C VAL A 161 -5.40 -16.27 -3.76
N TYR A 162 -6.43 -16.19 -4.56
CA TYR A 162 -7.28 -17.31 -4.98
C TYR A 162 -7.13 -17.50 -6.47
N THR A 163 -6.90 -18.71 -6.93
CA THR A 163 -6.85 -19.04 -8.34
C THR A 163 -7.83 -20.16 -8.67
N GLN A 164 -8.39 -20.09 -9.87
CA GLN A 164 -9.27 -21.12 -10.42
C GLN A 164 -8.84 -21.44 -11.85
N ASN A 165 -8.64 -22.73 -12.12
CA ASN A 165 -8.31 -23.24 -13.44
C ASN A 165 -9.04 -24.57 -13.67
N GLN A 166 -9.94 -24.64 -14.65
CA GLN A 166 -10.66 -25.86 -15.03
C GLN A 166 -11.28 -26.62 -13.83
N GLY A 167 -11.87 -25.88 -12.90
CA GLY A 167 -12.47 -26.44 -11.67
C GLY A 167 -11.51 -26.69 -10.51
N ASN A 168 -10.20 -26.63 -10.74
CA ASN A 168 -9.20 -26.68 -9.67
C ASN A 168 -9.06 -25.29 -9.02
N GLN A 169 -9.14 -25.26 -7.69
CA GLN A 169 -8.96 -24.04 -6.92
C GLN A 169 -7.70 -24.17 -6.07
N LYS A 170 -6.89 -23.10 -6.04
CA LYS A 170 -5.76 -22.98 -5.12
C LYS A 170 -5.92 -21.67 -4.34
N HIS A 171 -5.48 -21.68 -3.09
CA HIS A 171 -5.42 -20.51 -2.22
C HIS A 171 -4.03 -20.44 -1.58
N PHE A 172 -3.45 -19.26 -1.55
CA PHE A 172 -2.20 -19.02 -0.82
C PHE A 172 -2.14 -17.59 -0.31
N ASN A 173 -1.38 -17.40 0.76
CA ASN A 173 -1.14 -16.11 1.39
C ASN A 173 0.26 -15.63 1.04
N LEU A 174 0.38 -14.39 0.55
CA LEU A 174 1.64 -13.70 0.38
C LEU A 174 1.78 -12.67 1.50
N LYS A 175 2.75 -12.87 2.37
CA LYS A 175 2.95 -12.01 3.53
C LYS A 175 4.41 -11.61 3.67
N ASN A 176 4.65 -10.32 3.81
CA ASN A 176 5.97 -9.77 4.11
C ASN A 176 5.87 -8.69 5.17
N ARG A 177 6.75 -8.76 6.15
CA ARG A 177 7.00 -7.69 7.12
C ARG A 177 8.45 -7.24 6.99
N GLN A 178 8.63 -5.96 6.76
CA GLN A 178 9.92 -5.30 6.67
C GLN A 178 10.09 -4.29 7.80
N THR A 179 11.29 -4.25 8.39
CA THR A 179 11.65 -3.29 9.44
C THR A 179 12.96 -2.61 9.09
N ARG A 180 13.03 -1.29 9.19
CA ARG A 180 14.24 -0.50 8.99
C ARG A 180 14.46 0.45 10.16
N LYS A 181 15.70 0.55 10.63
CA LYS A 181 16.10 1.55 11.64
C LYS A 181 16.10 2.96 11.04
N VAL A 182 15.56 3.90 11.80
CA VAL A 182 15.59 5.33 11.43
C VAL A 182 16.99 5.87 11.71
N LEU A 183 17.68 6.32 10.66
CA LEU A 183 19.00 6.96 10.76
C LEU A 183 18.97 8.43 10.35
N THR A 184 18.02 8.83 9.49
CA THR A 184 17.95 10.18 8.91
C THR A 184 16.51 10.54 8.48
N ASP A 185 16.29 11.00 7.23
CA ASP A 185 14.99 11.45 6.70
C ASP A 185 13.90 10.36 6.78
N THR A 186 12.93 10.63 7.64
CA THR A 186 11.85 9.69 7.94
C THR A 186 10.94 9.45 6.74
N ARG A 187 10.62 10.48 5.94
CA ARG A 187 9.68 10.36 4.82
C ARG A 187 10.21 9.47 3.70
N THR A 188 11.45 9.69 3.30
CA THR A 188 12.14 8.82 2.32
C THR A 188 12.19 7.38 2.83
N LEU A 189 12.39 7.19 4.13
CA LEU A 189 12.44 5.86 4.74
C LEU A 189 11.08 5.14 4.68
N TYR A 190 9.95 5.84 4.90
CA TYR A 190 8.61 5.25 4.72
C TYR A 190 8.43 4.73 3.29
N LYS A 191 8.72 5.59 2.29
CA LYS A 191 8.64 5.20 0.88
C LYS A 191 9.49 3.96 0.58
N THR A 192 10.79 4.03 0.87
CA THR A 192 11.74 2.95 0.52
C THR A 192 11.48 1.66 1.28
N THR A 193 10.92 1.73 2.50
CA THR A 193 10.53 0.53 3.26
C THR A 193 9.30 -0.13 2.65
N THR A 194 8.32 0.66 2.18
CA THR A 194 7.16 0.15 1.44
C THR A 194 7.58 -0.50 0.12
N GLU A 195 8.43 0.17 -0.66
CA GLU A 195 8.95 -0.35 -1.93
C GLU A 195 9.74 -1.65 -1.74
N GLN A 196 10.52 -1.76 -0.66
CA GLN A 196 11.21 -3.02 -0.34
C GLN A 196 10.23 -4.14 0.04
N SER A 197 9.15 -3.83 0.78
CA SER A 197 8.09 -4.81 1.06
C SER A 197 7.40 -5.28 -0.22
N MET A 198 7.15 -4.37 -1.16
CA MET A 198 6.59 -4.71 -2.48
C MET A 198 7.53 -5.63 -3.26
N ALA A 199 8.84 -5.36 -3.27
CA ALA A 199 9.84 -6.23 -3.90
C ALA A 199 9.86 -7.64 -3.27
N ASN A 200 9.70 -7.73 -1.96
CA ASN A 200 9.63 -9.02 -1.29
C ASN A 200 8.33 -9.77 -1.62
N ILE A 201 7.18 -9.08 -1.72
CA ILE A 201 5.91 -9.68 -2.19
C ILE A 201 6.05 -10.19 -3.62
N TYR A 202 6.70 -9.42 -4.51
CA TYR A 202 6.99 -9.85 -5.86
C TYR A 202 7.80 -11.16 -5.87
N ASN A 203 8.87 -11.27 -5.09
CA ASN A 203 9.69 -12.49 -5.01
C ASN A 203 8.89 -13.68 -4.47
N LEU A 204 8.04 -13.46 -3.45
CA LEU A 204 7.15 -14.50 -2.92
C LEU A 204 6.11 -14.93 -3.98
N ALA A 205 5.59 -13.99 -4.76
CA ALA A 205 4.68 -14.27 -5.86
C ALA A 205 5.35 -15.14 -6.94
N LEU A 206 6.56 -14.79 -7.38
CA LEU A 206 7.36 -15.61 -8.31
C LEU A 206 7.52 -17.06 -7.80
N GLU A 207 7.81 -17.25 -6.50
CA GLU A 207 7.94 -18.59 -5.93
C GLU A 207 6.63 -19.38 -6.00
N LYS A 208 5.49 -18.73 -5.69
CA LYS A 208 4.17 -19.37 -5.65
C LYS A 208 3.60 -19.62 -7.04
N PHE A 209 3.87 -18.71 -8.00
CA PHE A 209 3.29 -18.78 -9.33
C PHE A 209 3.88 -19.90 -10.18
N ARG A 210 5.11 -20.32 -9.95
CA ARG A 210 5.75 -21.47 -10.63
C ARG A 210 4.90 -22.76 -10.66
N ASN A 211 3.94 -22.87 -9.75
CA ASN A 211 3.11 -24.06 -9.58
C ASN A 211 1.60 -23.74 -9.72
N LEU A 212 1.21 -22.74 -10.49
CA LEU A 212 -0.22 -22.44 -10.72
C LEU A 212 -0.93 -23.44 -11.63
N GLN A 213 -0.18 -24.18 -12.44
CA GLN A 213 -0.70 -25.24 -13.30
C GLN A 213 -1.11 -26.47 -12.53
#